data_8f13ba42662992958fb65bd256959355
#
_entry.id   8f13ba42662992958fb65bd256959355
#
_cell.length_a   1.000
_cell.length_b   1.000
_cell.length_c   1.000
_cell.angle_alpha   90.00
_cell.angle_beta   90.00
_cell.angle_gamma   90.00
#
_symmetry.space_group_name_H-M   'P 1'
#
loop_
_entity.id
_entity.type
_entity.pdbx_description
1 polymer ?
#
loop_
_entity_poly.entity_id
_entity_poly.type
_entity_poly.pdbx_seq_one_letter_code
_entity_poly.pdbx_strand_id
1 'polypeptide(L)'
;VMDQIGLSHRPKRKPNGLTKADREAMKSDDLLKRDFHSDAPLEKCITDITEIPASNGKLYVSAIFDCFDLSVLGLAIGTNMKAELCIQTLENALTAYPALEGTVIHSDRGAQYTSESYRQTIREHHIHQSMNSAGGRCHDNARCESMWARMKTELLYDRYDTKQMTVEELKVLIWRYFLSYWNNRRICSANGGLPPM
;
A
#
# COMPACT_ATOMS: atom_id res chain seq x y z
N VAL A 1 6.14 35.33 15.16
CA VAL A 1 6.00 34.81 16.54
C VAL A 1 6.56 33.41 16.64
N MET A 2 6.11 32.41 15.84
CA MET A 2 6.59 31.00 15.91
C MET A 2 8.10 30.88 15.66
N ASP A 3 8.65 31.63 14.70
CA ASP A 3 10.11 31.65 14.44
C ASP A 3 10.91 32.24 15.60
N GLN A 4 10.35 33.24 16.30
CA GLN A 4 11.01 33.92 17.42
C GLN A 4 11.11 33.05 18.68
N ILE A 5 10.25 32.06 18.82
CA ILE A 5 10.21 31.13 19.97
C ILE A 5 10.74 29.74 19.61
N GLY A 6 11.35 29.57 18.43
CA GLY A 6 11.98 28.31 18.00
C GLY A 6 10.99 27.17 17.68
N LEU A 7 9.71 27.48 17.55
CA LEU A 7 8.65 26.50 17.25
C LEU A 7 8.23 26.47 15.77
N SER A 8 9.00 27.13 14.89
CA SER A 8 8.70 27.03 13.46
C SER A 8 9.06 25.64 12.94
N HIS A 9 8.04 24.92 12.50
CA HIS A 9 8.20 23.65 11.82
C HIS A 9 8.43 23.89 10.32
N ARG A 10 9.65 23.66 9.86
CA ARG A 10 9.91 23.61 8.41
C ARG A 10 9.38 22.27 7.91
N PRO A 11 8.35 22.24 7.04
CA PRO A 11 7.88 20.97 6.48
C PRO A 11 9.06 20.28 5.76
N LYS A 12 9.35 19.06 6.13
CA LYS A 12 10.31 18.23 5.39
C LYS A 12 9.84 18.17 3.94
N ARG A 13 10.74 18.44 2.99
CA ARG A 13 10.45 18.25 1.55
C ARG A 13 9.91 16.82 1.39
N LYS A 14 8.71 16.68 0.83
CA LYS A 14 8.20 15.35 0.44
C LYS A 14 9.23 14.72 -0.50
N PRO A 15 9.69 13.50 -0.25
CA PRO A 15 10.51 12.79 -1.22
C PRO A 15 9.73 12.66 -2.52
N ASN A 16 10.42 12.72 -3.65
CA ASN A 16 9.82 12.40 -4.95
C ASN A 16 9.18 11.01 -4.87
N GLY A 17 8.03 10.82 -5.52
CA GLY A 17 7.33 9.54 -5.51
C GLY A 17 8.28 8.38 -5.85
N LEU A 18 8.13 7.27 -5.14
CA LEU A 18 8.94 6.06 -5.31
C LEU A 18 8.80 5.45 -6.70
N THR A 19 7.61 5.56 -7.27
CA THR A 19 7.25 4.96 -8.55
C THR A 19 7.41 5.97 -9.68
N LYS A 20 7.97 5.55 -10.83
CA LYS A 20 8.02 6.33 -12.05
C LYS A 20 6.93 5.84 -12.98
N ALA A 21 6.07 6.75 -13.44
CA ALA A 21 5.07 6.44 -14.44
C ALA A 21 5.74 6.26 -15.81
N ASP A 22 5.47 5.14 -16.46
CA ASP A 22 5.75 4.97 -17.88
C ASP A 22 4.72 5.79 -18.68
N ARG A 23 5.20 6.72 -19.52
CA ARG A 23 4.34 7.62 -20.30
C ARG A 23 3.65 6.91 -21.45
N GLU A 24 4.26 5.87 -22.00
CA GLU A 24 3.78 5.14 -23.17
C GLU A 24 2.93 3.92 -22.80
N ALA A 25 3.03 3.44 -21.55
CA ALA A 25 2.26 2.30 -21.10
C ALA A 25 0.73 2.58 -21.11
N MET A 26 -0.03 1.60 -21.53
CA MET A 26 -1.49 1.62 -21.46
C MET A 26 -1.94 1.71 -20.01
N LYS A 27 -2.84 2.63 -19.69
CA LYS A 27 -3.31 2.93 -18.33
C LYS A 27 -4.79 2.68 -18.23
N SER A 28 -5.20 2.12 -17.11
CA SER A 28 -6.60 1.94 -16.78
C SER A 28 -7.24 3.25 -16.32
N ASP A 29 -8.55 3.36 -16.46
CA ASP A 29 -9.31 4.52 -16.01
C ASP A 29 -9.40 4.58 -14.49
N ASP A 30 -9.71 5.74 -13.96
CA ASP A 30 -10.03 5.94 -12.53
C ASP A 30 -11.49 5.55 -12.29
N LEU A 31 -11.69 4.32 -11.85
CA LEU A 31 -13.03 3.79 -11.53
C LEU A 31 -13.53 4.26 -10.17
N LEU A 32 -12.62 4.53 -9.22
CA LEU A 32 -12.99 4.95 -7.88
C LEU A 32 -13.38 6.43 -7.78
N LYS A 33 -12.78 7.30 -8.60
CA LYS A 33 -13.03 8.75 -8.58
C LYS A 33 -12.95 9.36 -7.18
N ARG A 34 -12.00 8.87 -6.36
CA ARG A 34 -11.80 9.20 -4.94
C ARG A 34 -12.90 8.70 -3.99
N ASP A 35 -13.85 7.94 -4.46
CA ASP A 35 -14.81 7.26 -3.59
C ASP A 35 -14.23 5.91 -3.13
N PHE A 36 -13.58 5.95 -1.98
CA PHE A 36 -13.02 4.77 -1.29
C PHE A 36 -14.01 4.13 -0.32
N HIS A 37 -15.27 4.54 -0.33
CA HIS A 37 -16.29 3.88 0.46
C HIS A 37 -16.67 2.55 -0.19
N SER A 38 -16.82 1.52 0.62
CA SER A 38 -17.29 0.20 0.21
C SER A 38 -18.36 -0.25 1.18
N ASP A 39 -19.47 -0.76 0.66
CA ASP A 39 -20.60 -1.23 1.48
C ASP A 39 -20.41 -2.68 1.93
N ALA A 40 -19.55 -3.43 1.24
CA ALA A 40 -19.25 -4.82 1.55
C ALA A 40 -17.74 -5.12 1.39
N PRO A 41 -17.24 -6.18 2.06
CA PRO A 41 -15.88 -6.66 1.87
C PRO A 41 -15.61 -7.05 0.40
N LEU A 42 -14.37 -6.86 -0.04
CA LEU A 42 -13.86 -7.29 -1.35
C LEU A 42 -14.51 -6.61 -2.57
N GLU A 43 -15.28 -5.54 -2.40
CA GLU A 43 -15.81 -4.77 -3.55
C GLU A 43 -14.76 -3.84 -4.15
N LYS A 44 -14.08 -3.09 -3.28
CA LYS A 44 -13.06 -2.12 -3.66
C LYS A 44 -11.82 -2.32 -2.80
N CYS A 45 -10.68 -2.43 -3.45
CA CYS A 45 -9.38 -2.55 -2.81
C CYS A 45 -8.43 -1.47 -3.30
N ILE A 46 -7.45 -1.13 -2.48
CA ILE A 46 -6.35 -0.24 -2.83
C ILE A 46 -5.02 -0.98 -2.67
N THR A 47 -4.06 -0.68 -3.52
CA THR A 47 -2.72 -1.27 -3.47
C THR A 47 -1.65 -0.22 -3.67
N ASP A 48 -0.53 -0.40 -3.00
CA ASP A 48 0.63 0.48 -3.10
C ASP A 48 1.90 -0.21 -2.59
N ILE A 49 3.04 0.40 -2.88
CA ILE A 49 4.36 -0.05 -2.42
C ILE A 49 4.99 1.03 -1.54
N THR A 50 5.54 0.62 -0.41
CA THR A 50 6.38 1.51 0.41
C THR A 50 7.81 1.00 0.51
N GLU A 51 8.77 1.92 0.63
CA GLU A 51 10.19 1.63 0.84
C GLU A 51 10.57 1.87 2.30
N ILE A 52 11.40 0.99 2.85
CA ILE A 52 11.98 1.11 4.19
C ILE A 52 13.49 0.88 4.07
N PRO A 53 14.33 1.84 4.48
CA PRO A 53 15.77 1.64 4.49
C PRO A 53 16.18 0.64 5.58
N ALA A 54 17.16 -0.21 5.26
CA ALA A 54 17.77 -1.19 6.16
C ALA A 54 19.30 -1.02 6.19
N SER A 55 19.97 -1.68 7.10
CA SER A 55 21.45 -1.63 7.23
C SER A 55 22.18 -2.23 6.02
N ASN A 56 21.60 -3.26 5.42
CA ASN A 56 22.16 -4.00 4.29
C ASN A 56 21.38 -3.77 2.98
N GLY A 57 20.60 -2.69 2.86
CA GLY A 57 19.90 -2.36 1.64
C GLY A 57 18.58 -1.64 1.85
N LYS A 58 17.60 -1.98 1.02
CA LYS A 58 16.24 -1.44 1.07
C LYS A 58 15.23 -2.58 1.06
N LEU A 59 14.19 -2.41 1.82
CA LEU A 59 13.03 -3.29 1.84
C LEU A 59 11.86 -2.60 1.14
N TYR A 60 11.21 -3.31 0.25
CA TYR A 60 9.97 -2.88 -0.41
C TYR A 60 8.82 -3.74 0.09
N VAL A 61 7.76 -3.08 0.51
CA VAL A 61 6.55 -3.72 1.03
C VAL A 61 5.40 -3.35 0.12
N SER A 62 4.78 -4.35 -0.49
CA SER A 62 3.57 -4.20 -1.29
C SER A 62 2.40 -4.84 -0.56
N ALA A 63 1.26 -4.15 -0.50
CA ALA A 63 0.06 -4.67 0.14
C ALA A 63 -1.20 -4.32 -0.64
N ILE A 64 -2.23 -5.16 -0.48
CA ILE A 64 -3.60 -4.89 -0.91
C ILE A 64 -4.44 -4.72 0.36
N PHE A 65 -5.14 -3.57 0.44
CA PHE A 65 -6.03 -3.25 1.56
C PHE A 65 -7.48 -3.22 1.08
N ASP A 66 -8.38 -3.80 1.86
CA ASP A 66 -9.82 -3.66 1.64
C ASP A 66 -10.27 -2.22 1.97
N CYS A 67 -11.11 -1.65 1.13
CA CYS A 67 -11.70 -0.35 1.40
C CYS A 67 -12.85 -0.42 2.43
N PHE A 68 -13.42 -1.58 2.66
CA PHE A 68 -14.51 -1.79 3.63
C PHE A 68 -14.02 -1.60 5.06
N ASP A 69 -13.05 -2.38 5.49
CA ASP A 69 -12.60 -2.43 6.89
C ASP A 69 -11.11 -2.12 7.09
N LEU A 70 -10.36 -1.90 6.02
CA LEU A 70 -8.91 -1.69 5.99
C LEU A 70 -8.07 -2.95 6.31
N SER A 71 -8.66 -4.13 6.19
CA SER A 71 -7.90 -5.38 6.31
C SER A 71 -6.81 -5.49 5.24
N VAL A 72 -5.71 -6.13 5.59
CA VAL A 72 -4.64 -6.49 4.65
C VAL A 72 -4.98 -7.83 4.04
N LEU A 73 -5.42 -7.82 2.78
CA LEU A 73 -5.80 -9.02 2.04
C LEU A 73 -4.60 -9.75 1.45
N GLY A 74 -3.60 -8.99 0.99
CA GLY A 74 -2.37 -9.52 0.42
C GLY A 74 -1.17 -8.70 0.83
N LEU A 75 -0.04 -9.38 1.05
CA LEU A 75 1.22 -8.78 1.44
C LEU A 75 2.37 -9.51 0.78
N ALA A 76 3.29 -8.77 0.16
CA ALA A 76 4.58 -9.27 -0.28
C ALA A 76 5.70 -8.32 0.10
N ILE A 77 6.87 -8.86 0.41
CA ILE A 77 8.02 -8.11 0.89
C ILE A 77 9.27 -8.56 0.13
N GLY A 78 9.95 -7.63 -0.51
CA GLY A 78 11.12 -7.91 -1.34
C GLY A 78 12.23 -6.87 -1.23
N THR A 79 13.35 -7.14 -1.88
CA THR A 79 14.51 -6.24 -1.95
C THR A 79 14.55 -5.41 -3.24
N ASN A 80 13.59 -5.59 -4.11
CA ASN A 80 13.43 -4.80 -5.34
C ASN A 80 11.97 -4.43 -5.55
N MET A 81 11.75 -3.34 -6.29
CA MET A 81 10.42 -2.79 -6.59
C MET A 81 10.06 -3.07 -8.04
N LYS A 82 9.98 -4.35 -8.41
CA LYS A 82 9.58 -4.79 -9.75
C LYS A 82 8.11 -5.23 -9.76
N ALA A 83 7.57 -5.47 -10.95
CA ALA A 83 6.19 -5.93 -11.13
C ALA A 83 5.91 -7.25 -10.41
N GLU A 84 6.90 -8.13 -10.31
CA GLU A 84 6.81 -9.42 -9.63
C GLU A 84 6.40 -9.27 -8.16
N LEU A 85 6.81 -8.18 -7.49
CA LEU A 85 6.40 -7.91 -6.11
C LEU A 85 4.89 -7.66 -6.01
N CYS A 86 4.32 -6.88 -6.95
CA CYS A 86 2.90 -6.61 -7.01
C CYS A 86 2.10 -7.86 -7.40
N ILE A 87 2.61 -8.65 -8.35
CA ILE A 87 2.00 -9.93 -8.75
C ILE A 87 1.97 -10.88 -7.56
N GLN A 88 3.07 -11.06 -6.85
CA GLN A 88 3.12 -11.90 -5.65
C GLN A 88 2.14 -11.42 -4.56
N THR A 89 1.98 -10.11 -4.41
CA THR A 89 1.00 -9.54 -3.47
C THR A 89 -0.42 -9.93 -3.86
N LEU A 90 -0.74 -9.86 -5.14
CA LEU A 90 -2.04 -10.24 -5.69
C LEU A 90 -2.30 -11.74 -5.57
N GLU A 91 -1.32 -12.58 -5.91
CA GLU A 91 -1.42 -14.04 -5.78
C GLU A 91 -1.62 -14.47 -4.32
N ASN A 92 -0.92 -13.83 -3.39
CA ASN A 92 -1.10 -14.08 -1.96
C ASN A 92 -2.52 -13.70 -1.50
N ALA A 93 -3.06 -12.57 -2.00
CA ALA A 93 -4.43 -12.16 -1.71
C ALA A 93 -5.45 -13.16 -2.29
N LEU A 94 -5.30 -13.55 -3.54
CA LEU A 94 -6.19 -14.51 -4.21
C LEU A 94 -6.16 -15.89 -3.55
N THR A 95 -5.01 -16.32 -3.06
CA THR A 95 -4.88 -17.58 -2.32
C THR A 95 -5.66 -17.54 -1.01
N ALA A 96 -5.60 -16.42 -0.29
CA ALA A 96 -6.31 -16.25 0.98
C ALA A 96 -7.80 -15.92 0.79
N TYR A 97 -8.13 -15.19 -0.27
CA TYR A 97 -9.46 -14.69 -0.59
C TYR A 97 -9.81 -14.97 -2.06
N PRO A 98 -10.23 -16.20 -2.42
CA PRO A 98 -10.61 -16.52 -3.80
C PRO A 98 -11.78 -15.66 -4.32
N ALA A 99 -12.60 -15.11 -3.44
CA ALA A 99 -13.70 -14.21 -3.78
C ALA A 99 -13.27 -12.80 -4.24
N LEU A 100 -11.96 -12.54 -4.36
CA LEU A 100 -11.43 -11.31 -4.98
C LEU A 100 -11.69 -11.23 -6.50
N GLU A 101 -12.17 -12.28 -7.13
CA GLU A 101 -12.62 -12.24 -8.51
C GLU A 101 -13.76 -11.20 -8.68
N GLY A 102 -13.62 -10.32 -9.67
CA GLY A 102 -14.58 -9.22 -9.92
C GLY A 102 -14.37 -7.95 -9.08
N THR A 103 -13.44 -7.97 -8.12
CA THR A 103 -13.08 -6.80 -7.29
C THR A 103 -12.46 -5.68 -8.12
N VAL A 104 -12.69 -4.43 -7.71
CA VAL A 104 -11.93 -3.27 -8.22
C VAL A 104 -10.68 -3.09 -7.39
N ILE A 105 -9.49 -3.17 -8.00
CA ILE A 105 -8.21 -2.86 -7.35
C ILE A 105 -7.65 -1.57 -7.90
N HIS A 106 -7.49 -0.56 -7.04
CA HIS A 106 -6.98 0.75 -7.40
C HIS A 106 -5.52 0.93 -6.98
N SER A 107 -4.71 1.47 -7.90
CA SER A 107 -3.28 1.76 -7.68
C SER A 107 -2.89 3.14 -8.21
N ASP A 108 -1.66 3.54 -7.93
CA ASP A 108 -1.03 4.61 -8.68
C ASP A 108 -0.69 4.16 -10.14
N ARG A 109 -0.07 5.06 -10.92
CA ARG A 109 0.38 4.79 -12.30
C ARG A 109 1.83 4.33 -12.36
N GLY A 110 2.34 3.68 -11.33
CA GLY A 110 3.68 3.14 -11.30
C GLY A 110 3.92 2.09 -12.38
N ALA A 111 5.17 1.99 -12.84
CA ALA A 111 5.56 1.03 -13.88
C ALA A 111 5.24 -0.42 -13.51
N GLN A 112 5.20 -0.74 -12.23
CA GLN A 112 4.83 -2.06 -11.72
C GLN A 112 3.39 -2.43 -12.09
N TYR A 113 2.45 -1.51 -11.89
CA TYR A 113 1.02 -1.71 -12.13
C TYR A 113 0.63 -1.55 -13.59
N THR A 114 1.44 -0.83 -14.39
CA THR A 114 1.24 -0.67 -15.84
C THR A 114 1.96 -1.75 -16.66
N SER A 115 2.76 -2.61 -16.03
CA SER A 115 3.47 -3.70 -16.70
C SER A 115 2.49 -4.70 -17.33
N GLU A 116 2.86 -5.27 -18.47
CA GLU A 116 2.00 -6.25 -19.14
C GLU A 116 1.79 -7.50 -18.27
N SER A 117 2.82 -7.95 -17.55
CA SER A 117 2.71 -9.10 -16.65
C SER A 117 1.67 -8.89 -15.55
N TYR A 118 1.69 -7.73 -14.85
CA TYR A 118 0.69 -7.43 -13.83
C TYR A 118 -0.73 -7.32 -14.41
N ARG A 119 -0.86 -6.65 -15.56
CA ARG A 119 -2.15 -6.50 -16.25
C ARG A 119 -2.70 -7.82 -16.75
N GLN A 120 -1.84 -8.74 -17.18
CA GLN A 120 -2.25 -10.09 -17.55
C GLN A 120 -2.79 -10.85 -16.35
N THR A 121 -2.09 -10.83 -15.20
CA THR A 121 -2.57 -11.46 -13.97
C THR A 121 -3.93 -10.90 -13.53
N ILE A 122 -4.12 -9.57 -13.57
CA ILE A 122 -5.40 -8.92 -13.28
C ILE A 122 -6.53 -9.45 -14.18
N ARG A 123 -6.27 -9.59 -15.50
CA ARG A 123 -7.27 -10.09 -16.47
C ARG A 123 -7.60 -11.56 -16.23
N GLU A 124 -6.59 -12.40 -15.97
CA GLU A 124 -6.76 -13.84 -15.74
C GLU A 124 -7.65 -14.13 -14.53
N HIS A 125 -7.65 -13.24 -13.54
CA HIS A 125 -8.48 -13.33 -12.34
C HIS A 125 -9.74 -12.45 -12.39
N HIS A 126 -10.10 -11.93 -13.56
CA HIS A 126 -11.30 -11.09 -13.79
C HIS A 126 -11.38 -9.87 -12.86
N ILE A 127 -10.25 -9.34 -12.39
CA ILE A 127 -10.17 -8.18 -11.51
C ILE A 127 -10.23 -6.91 -12.35
N HIS A 128 -10.95 -5.91 -11.86
CA HIS A 128 -11.07 -4.59 -12.49
C HIS A 128 -9.96 -3.68 -12.03
N GLN A 129 -8.98 -3.43 -12.91
CA GLN A 129 -7.90 -2.50 -12.60
C GLN A 129 -8.40 -1.05 -12.67
N SER A 130 -8.17 -0.30 -11.60
CA SER A 130 -8.38 1.15 -11.51
C SER A 130 -7.07 1.85 -11.23
N MET A 131 -6.86 3.03 -11.81
CA MET A 131 -5.65 3.82 -11.61
C MET A 131 -5.98 5.29 -11.38
N ASN A 132 -5.12 5.98 -10.64
CA ASN A 132 -5.21 7.43 -10.48
C ASN A 132 -5.46 8.14 -11.82
N SER A 133 -6.23 9.22 -11.82
CA SER A 133 -6.50 10.02 -13.03
C SER A 133 -5.22 10.63 -13.62
N ALA A 134 -5.23 10.97 -14.91
CA ALA A 134 -4.09 11.60 -15.59
C ALA A 134 -3.78 12.96 -14.96
N GLY A 135 -2.54 13.17 -14.54
CA GLY A 135 -2.16 14.36 -13.79
C GLY A 135 -2.69 14.38 -12.35
N GLY A 136 -3.17 13.22 -11.87
CA GLY A 136 -3.73 13.04 -10.53
C GLY A 136 -2.81 13.55 -9.45
N ARG A 137 -3.40 14.25 -8.48
CA ARG A 137 -2.69 14.74 -7.31
C ARG A 137 -2.47 13.59 -6.32
N CYS A 138 -1.54 13.73 -5.41
CA CYS A 138 -1.27 12.76 -4.32
C CYS A 138 -2.52 12.33 -3.52
N HIS A 139 -3.61 13.05 -3.63
CA HIS A 139 -4.89 12.73 -2.98
C HIS A 139 -5.60 11.49 -3.54
N ASP A 140 -5.24 11.06 -4.76
CA ASP A 140 -5.88 9.91 -5.40
C ASP A 140 -5.43 8.58 -4.77
N ASN A 141 -4.29 8.56 -4.05
CA ASN A 141 -3.79 7.41 -3.28
C ASN A 141 -3.64 7.72 -1.77
N ALA A 142 -4.30 8.77 -1.28
CA ALA A 142 -4.15 9.25 0.10
C ALA A 142 -4.47 8.17 1.15
N ARG A 143 -5.34 7.23 0.82
CA ARG A 143 -5.72 6.14 1.73
C ARG A 143 -4.55 5.17 1.96
N CYS A 144 -3.85 4.73 0.91
CA CYS A 144 -2.64 3.94 1.03
C CYS A 144 -1.51 4.70 1.75
N GLU A 145 -1.31 5.99 1.41
CA GLU A 145 -0.33 6.83 2.11
C GLU A 145 -0.61 6.87 3.62
N SER A 146 -1.88 6.97 4.02
CA SER A 146 -2.30 6.94 5.42
C SER A 146 -2.00 5.59 6.08
N MET A 147 -2.23 4.47 5.38
CA MET A 147 -1.91 3.13 5.88
C MET A 147 -0.42 2.96 6.14
N TRP A 148 0.42 3.37 5.21
CA TRP A 148 1.88 3.33 5.38
C TRP A 148 2.37 4.26 6.48
N ALA A 149 1.79 5.45 6.60
CA ALA A 149 2.14 6.38 7.67
C ALA A 149 1.81 5.79 9.05
N ARG A 150 0.65 5.16 9.20
CA ARG A 150 0.26 4.46 10.44
C ARG A 150 1.21 3.32 10.77
N MET A 151 1.49 2.44 9.80
CA MET A 151 2.44 1.34 10.00
C MET A 151 3.81 1.89 10.45
N LYS A 152 4.35 2.89 9.77
CA LYS A 152 5.65 3.49 10.11
C LYS A 152 5.63 4.14 11.50
N THR A 153 4.55 4.81 11.87
CA THR A 153 4.42 5.45 13.18
C THR A 153 4.23 4.43 14.30
N GLU A 154 3.36 3.44 14.11
CA GLU A 154 3.04 2.47 15.15
C GLU A 154 4.12 1.41 15.34
N LEU A 155 4.81 1.03 14.27
CA LEU A 155 5.78 -0.05 14.28
C LEU A 155 7.23 0.41 14.33
N LEU A 156 7.60 1.42 13.53
CA LEU A 156 9.01 1.73 13.29
C LEU A 156 9.48 3.00 14.01
N TYR A 157 8.76 4.13 13.87
CA TYR A 157 9.23 5.40 14.40
C TYR A 157 9.30 5.38 15.93
N ASP A 158 10.39 5.93 16.47
CA ASP A 158 10.70 5.99 17.90
C ASP A 158 10.88 4.63 18.62
N ARG A 159 10.81 3.52 17.84
CA ARG A 159 11.00 2.15 18.36
C ARG A 159 12.24 1.48 17.81
N TYR A 160 12.53 1.68 16.53
CA TYR A 160 13.60 1.01 15.82
C TYR A 160 14.35 1.99 14.91
N ASP A 161 15.67 1.99 14.97
CA ASP A 161 16.48 2.58 13.90
C ASP A 161 16.61 1.56 12.77
N THR A 162 15.75 1.67 11.77
CA THR A 162 15.71 0.71 10.64
C THR A 162 17.03 0.63 9.89
N LYS A 163 17.87 1.67 9.93
CA LYS A 163 19.18 1.68 9.30
C LYS A 163 20.21 0.79 10.01
N GLN A 164 19.92 0.35 11.23
CA GLN A 164 20.72 -0.63 11.96
C GLN A 164 20.16 -2.04 11.88
N MET A 165 18.92 -2.20 11.37
CA MET A 165 18.28 -3.49 11.19
C MET A 165 18.54 -4.05 9.79
N THR A 166 18.69 -5.35 9.69
CA THR A 166 18.79 -6.05 8.40
C THR A 166 17.44 -6.14 7.72
N VAL A 167 17.46 -6.36 6.40
CA VAL A 167 16.26 -6.63 5.61
C VAL A 167 15.44 -7.78 6.20
N GLU A 168 16.10 -8.85 6.66
CA GLU A 168 15.42 -10.04 7.19
C GLU A 168 14.72 -9.77 8.52
N GLU A 169 15.33 -9.01 9.41
CA GLU A 169 14.72 -8.58 10.68
C GLU A 169 13.49 -7.71 10.44
N LEU A 170 13.60 -6.71 9.55
CA LEU A 170 12.48 -5.85 9.18
C LEU A 170 11.34 -6.64 8.53
N LYS A 171 11.66 -7.61 7.69
CA LYS A 171 10.68 -8.48 7.04
C LYS A 171 9.80 -9.23 8.05
N VAL A 172 10.43 -9.86 9.04
CA VAL A 172 9.71 -10.57 10.11
C VAL A 172 8.82 -9.62 10.90
N LEU A 173 9.34 -8.43 11.22
CA LEU A 173 8.63 -7.42 12.00
C LEU A 173 7.36 -6.93 11.30
N ILE A 174 7.47 -6.62 10.00
CA ILE A 174 6.38 -6.13 9.17
C ILE A 174 5.32 -7.22 8.93
N TRP A 175 5.75 -8.47 8.69
CA TRP A 175 4.85 -9.60 8.58
C TRP A 175 3.99 -9.77 9.83
N ARG A 176 4.61 -9.79 11.02
CA ARG A 176 3.90 -9.89 12.29
C ARG A 176 2.95 -8.72 12.52
N TYR A 177 3.38 -7.50 12.15
CA TYR A 177 2.54 -6.32 12.30
C TYR A 177 1.25 -6.44 11.49
N PHE A 178 1.34 -6.74 10.20
CA PHE A 178 0.15 -6.77 9.35
C PHE A 178 -0.73 -8.00 9.59
N LEU A 179 -0.16 -9.19 9.61
CA LEU A 179 -0.96 -10.41 9.68
C LEU A 179 -1.43 -10.78 11.08
N SER A 180 -0.65 -10.47 12.12
CA SER A 180 -1.03 -10.85 13.48
C SER A 180 -1.64 -9.71 14.28
N TYR A 181 -1.11 -8.50 14.15
CA TYR A 181 -1.58 -7.35 14.92
C TYR A 181 -2.63 -6.53 14.17
N TRP A 182 -2.31 -6.04 12.97
CA TRP A 182 -3.21 -5.15 12.21
C TRP A 182 -4.57 -5.80 11.96
N ASN A 183 -4.59 -6.96 11.32
CA ASN A 183 -5.84 -7.61 10.95
C ASN A 183 -6.65 -8.11 12.16
N ASN A 184 -5.99 -8.58 13.23
CA ASN A 184 -6.68 -9.36 14.28
C ASN A 184 -6.77 -8.68 15.65
N ARG A 185 -6.02 -7.58 15.88
CA ARG A 185 -5.91 -6.99 17.22
C ARG A 185 -5.96 -5.47 17.25
N ARG A 186 -5.65 -4.84 16.12
CA ARG A 186 -5.58 -3.38 16.06
C ARG A 186 -6.97 -2.78 16.14
N ILE A 187 -7.22 -1.99 17.18
CA ILE A 187 -8.47 -1.24 17.31
C ILE A 187 -8.57 -0.19 16.19
N CYS A 188 -9.65 -0.27 15.43
CA CYS A 188 -9.93 0.65 14.33
C CYS A 188 -11.24 1.40 14.60
N SER A 189 -11.17 2.73 14.75
CA SER A 189 -12.35 3.55 15.00
C SER A 189 -13.37 3.50 13.86
N ALA A 190 -12.89 3.33 12.62
CA ALA A 190 -13.77 3.17 11.46
C ALA A 190 -14.62 1.89 11.51
N ASN A 191 -14.17 0.87 12.24
CA ASN A 191 -14.85 -0.42 12.41
C ASN A 191 -15.55 -0.52 13.77
N GLY A 192 -15.98 0.62 14.36
CA GLY A 192 -16.65 0.62 15.66
C GLY A 192 -15.76 0.17 16.83
N GLY A 193 -14.43 0.26 16.70
CA GLY A 193 -13.48 -0.18 17.73
C GLY A 193 -13.07 -1.65 17.62
N LEU A 194 -13.49 -2.34 16.56
CA LEU A 194 -13.07 -3.71 16.27
C LEU A 194 -11.83 -3.71 15.34
N PRO A 195 -11.03 -4.79 15.35
CA PRO A 195 -9.99 -4.97 14.33
C PRO A 195 -10.60 -5.15 12.94
N PRO A 196 -9.79 -5.01 11.86
CA PRO A 196 -10.25 -5.16 10.47
C PRO A 196 -10.81 -6.56 10.14
N MET A 197 -10.39 -7.61 10.85
CA MET A 197 -10.88 -8.99 10.67
C MET A 197 -11.45 -9.54 11.94
#